data_d3f08abbb2b543d48e3f46c36d8f5875
#
_entry.id   d3f08abbb2b543d48e3f46c36d8f5875
#
_cell.length_a   1.000
_cell.length_b   1.000
_cell.length_c   1.000
_cell.angle_alpha   90.00
_cell.angle_beta   90.00
_cell.angle_gamma   90.00
#
_symmetry.space_group_name_H-M   'P 1'
#
loop_
_entity.id
_entity.type
_entity.pdbx_description
1 polymer ?
#
loop_
_entity_poly.entity_id
_entity_poly.type
_entity_poly.pdbx_seq_one_letter_code
_entity_poly.pdbx_strand_id
1 'polypeptide(L)'
;MRLMKCGKTCLVIDKRDHIGGNIYTEEIEGIQVHKYGAHIFHTSNKTVWDYVNQFAEFNHFVNSPIAVYKDELYNLPFNMNTFHQLWGVRTPAEAEAKIREQISRMHITNPRNLEEQALALVGQDVYEKLIEGYTRKQWGRECRELPAFIIKRLPLRYTYDNNYFKDPYQGIPQRRIYGNYPKAAGRNSGYPENRLFLQIKRSLRSGRKSAVYRYAGRVL
;
A
#
# COMPACT_ATOMS: atom_id res chain seq x y z
N MET A 1 16.51 13.85 -6.12
CA MET A 1 17.90 13.46 -5.80
C MET A 1 18.82 13.30 -7.01
N ARG A 2 18.47 12.54 -8.06
CA ARG A 2 19.33 12.48 -9.28
C ARG A 2 19.67 13.85 -9.86
N LEU A 3 18.68 14.73 -10.02
CA LEU A 3 18.89 16.10 -10.53
C LEU A 3 19.83 16.94 -9.65
N MET A 4 19.70 16.81 -8.32
CA MET A 4 20.58 17.52 -7.38
C MET A 4 22.03 17.00 -7.46
N LYS A 5 22.22 15.67 -7.61
CA LYS A 5 23.56 15.09 -7.85
C LYS A 5 24.21 15.60 -9.15
N CYS A 6 23.41 16.08 -10.09
CA CYS A 6 23.87 16.72 -11.33
C CYS A 6 24.00 18.26 -11.21
N GLY A 7 24.05 18.82 -10.00
CA GLY A 7 24.18 20.26 -9.77
C GLY A 7 22.95 21.08 -10.15
N LYS A 8 21.77 20.45 -10.32
CA LYS A 8 20.54 21.15 -10.68
C LYS A 8 19.79 21.61 -9.44
N THR A 9 19.27 22.83 -9.48
CA THR A 9 18.34 23.34 -8.45
C THR A 9 16.94 22.82 -8.75
N CYS A 10 16.27 22.26 -7.73
CA CYS A 10 14.94 21.68 -7.88
C CYS A 10 13.93 22.46 -7.03
N LEU A 11 12.80 22.83 -7.62
CA LEU A 11 11.62 23.33 -6.92
C LEU A 11 10.60 22.20 -6.85
N VAL A 12 10.22 21.80 -5.64
CA VAL A 12 9.16 20.82 -5.40
C VAL A 12 7.91 21.54 -4.94
N ILE A 13 6.79 21.30 -5.62
CA ILE A 13 5.49 21.88 -5.31
C ILE A 13 4.53 20.77 -4.95
N ASP A 14 3.90 20.84 -3.78
CA ASP A 14 2.83 19.96 -3.35
C ASP A 14 1.66 20.80 -2.82
N LYS A 15 0.44 20.24 -2.86
CA LYS A 15 -0.76 20.90 -2.33
C LYS A 15 -0.85 20.83 -0.80
N ARG A 16 -0.10 19.94 -0.18
CA ARG A 16 -0.08 19.72 1.27
C ARG A 16 0.88 20.70 1.93
N ASP A 17 0.69 20.94 3.19
CA ASP A 17 1.50 21.82 4.03
C ASP A 17 2.74 21.13 4.63
N HIS A 18 2.97 19.88 4.22
CA HIS A 18 4.10 19.08 4.68
C HIS A 18 4.83 18.40 3.53
N ILE A 19 6.07 17.98 3.79
CA ILE A 19 6.89 17.15 2.87
C ILE A 19 6.51 15.68 2.99
N GLY A 20 7.01 14.85 2.06
CA GLY A 20 6.87 13.40 2.11
C GLY A 20 5.64 12.84 1.40
N GLY A 21 4.69 13.69 0.97
CA GLY A 21 3.51 13.22 0.25
C GLY A 21 2.74 12.16 1.05
N ASN A 22 2.45 10.99 0.44
CA ASN A 22 1.72 9.91 1.12
C ASN A 22 2.53 9.18 2.19
N ILE A 23 3.87 9.28 2.16
CA ILE A 23 4.73 8.68 3.18
C ILE A 23 4.95 9.59 4.39
N TYR A 24 4.17 10.65 4.50
CA TYR A 24 4.26 11.57 5.63
C TYR A 24 3.93 10.86 6.93
N THR A 25 4.85 11.03 7.89
CA THR A 25 4.75 10.48 9.23
C THR A 25 4.87 11.64 10.22
N GLU A 26 3.97 11.71 11.16
CA GLU A 26 4.04 12.66 12.28
C GLU A 26 4.30 11.91 13.58
N GLU A 27 4.98 12.57 14.51
CA GLU A 27 5.22 12.02 15.84
C GLU A 27 4.18 12.60 16.79
N ILE A 28 3.42 11.72 17.43
CA ILE A 28 2.40 12.05 18.40
C ILE A 28 2.70 11.24 19.67
N GLU A 29 2.98 11.91 20.76
CA GLU A 29 3.30 11.28 22.06
C GLU A 29 4.41 10.22 21.98
N GLY A 30 5.44 10.48 21.16
CA GLY A 30 6.55 9.56 20.93
C GLY A 30 6.27 8.42 19.94
N ILE A 31 5.07 8.35 19.38
CA ILE A 31 4.66 7.34 18.40
C ILE A 31 4.76 7.91 16.99
N GLN A 32 5.35 7.15 16.07
CA GLN A 32 5.40 7.51 14.66
C GLN A 32 4.09 7.12 13.96
N VAL A 33 3.26 8.11 13.65
CA VAL A 33 1.94 7.94 13.04
C VAL A 33 2.04 8.12 11.53
N HIS A 34 1.74 7.08 10.78
CA HIS A 34 1.64 7.12 9.32
C HIS A 34 0.30 7.70 8.90
N LYS A 35 0.27 8.99 8.58
CA LYS A 35 -0.97 9.76 8.39
C LYS A 35 -1.87 9.28 7.26
N TYR A 36 -1.29 8.71 6.21
CA TYR A 36 -2.00 8.31 4.97
C TYR A 36 -2.00 6.81 4.74
N GLY A 37 -1.84 6.02 5.79
CA GLY A 37 -1.78 4.57 5.74
C GLY A 37 -0.38 4.02 5.99
N ALA A 38 -0.28 2.73 6.27
CA ALA A 38 0.97 2.07 6.60
C ALA A 38 1.97 2.13 5.44
N HIS A 39 3.20 2.55 5.75
CA HIS A 39 4.28 2.69 4.79
C HIS A 39 5.25 1.51 4.92
N ILE A 40 4.78 0.34 4.51
CA ILE A 40 5.58 -0.87 4.51
C ILE A 40 6.29 -0.94 3.16
N PHE A 41 7.61 -0.80 3.17
CA PHE A 41 8.41 -0.98 1.97
C PHE A 41 8.71 -2.45 1.75
N HIS A 42 8.55 -2.93 0.54
CA HIS A 42 8.91 -4.29 0.16
C HIS A 42 9.42 -4.38 -1.28
N THR A 43 10.36 -5.25 -1.53
CA THR A 43 10.92 -5.49 -2.87
C THR A 43 11.66 -6.82 -2.93
N SER A 44 11.66 -7.45 -4.10
CA SER A 44 12.55 -8.58 -4.42
C SER A 44 13.90 -8.12 -5.00
N ASN A 45 14.02 -6.85 -5.37
CA ASN A 45 15.21 -6.31 -6.00
C ASN A 45 16.21 -5.77 -4.97
N LYS A 46 17.33 -6.48 -4.79
CA LYS A 46 18.40 -6.08 -3.86
C LYS A 46 18.96 -4.68 -4.16
N THR A 47 19.12 -4.31 -5.41
CA THR A 47 19.63 -2.98 -5.77
C THR A 47 18.72 -1.86 -5.30
N VAL A 48 17.39 -2.08 -5.40
CA VAL A 48 16.40 -1.12 -4.89
C VAL A 48 16.46 -1.07 -3.36
N TRP A 49 16.56 -2.23 -2.71
CA TRP A 49 16.71 -2.30 -1.25
C TRP A 49 17.96 -1.58 -0.75
N ASP A 50 19.12 -1.84 -1.35
CA ASP A 50 20.38 -1.18 -1.01
C ASP A 50 20.30 0.35 -1.25
N TYR A 51 19.57 0.75 -2.29
CA TYR A 51 19.39 2.17 -2.59
C TYR A 51 18.54 2.89 -1.54
N VAL A 52 17.42 2.31 -1.11
CA VAL A 52 16.55 2.96 -0.11
C VAL A 52 17.17 2.98 1.28
N ASN A 53 17.98 1.98 1.62
CA ASN A 53 18.74 1.94 2.88
C ASN A 53 19.83 3.01 2.99
N GLN A 54 20.18 3.71 1.90
CA GLN A 54 21.03 4.91 1.97
C GLN A 54 20.32 6.12 2.60
N PHE A 55 18.99 6.08 2.72
CA PHE A 55 18.18 7.21 3.18
C PHE A 55 17.43 6.95 4.47
N ALA A 56 17.17 5.70 4.79
CA ALA A 56 16.48 5.30 6.00
C ALA A 56 16.93 3.89 6.41
N GLU A 57 17.05 3.68 7.70
CA GLU A 57 17.20 2.37 8.30
C GLU A 57 15.82 1.71 8.41
N PHE A 58 15.70 0.48 7.96
CA PHE A 58 14.46 -0.29 8.01
C PHE A 58 14.53 -1.36 9.10
N ASN A 59 13.42 -1.54 9.82
CA ASN A 59 13.27 -2.67 10.72
C ASN A 59 12.93 -3.95 9.92
N HIS A 60 12.82 -5.08 10.61
CA HIS A 60 12.41 -6.36 10.04
C HIS A 60 10.89 -6.60 10.20
N PHE A 61 10.08 -5.56 9.99
CA PHE A 61 8.65 -5.70 10.12
C PHE A 61 8.08 -6.63 9.05
N VAL A 62 7.39 -7.68 9.51
CA VAL A 62 6.64 -8.61 8.66
C VAL A 62 5.17 -8.24 8.72
N ASN A 63 4.59 -7.89 7.57
CA ASN A 63 3.19 -7.53 7.50
C ASN A 63 2.30 -8.78 7.55
N SER A 64 1.59 -8.97 8.64
CA SER A 64 0.65 -10.08 8.85
C SER A 64 -0.72 -9.51 9.26
N PRO A 65 -1.49 -8.95 8.32
CA PRO A 65 -2.76 -8.31 8.63
C PRO A 65 -3.82 -9.33 9.04
N ILE A 66 -4.74 -8.87 9.88
CA ILE A 66 -5.91 -9.62 10.32
C ILE A 66 -7.16 -8.87 9.85
N ALA A 67 -8.06 -9.58 9.17
CA ALA A 67 -9.38 -9.07 8.84
C ALA A 67 -10.36 -9.37 9.98
N VAL A 68 -11.22 -8.41 10.27
CA VAL A 68 -12.30 -8.54 11.23
C VAL A 68 -13.62 -8.48 10.47
N TYR A 69 -14.43 -9.52 10.62
CA TYR A 69 -15.78 -9.59 10.06
C TYR A 69 -16.75 -9.90 11.19
N LYS A 70 -17.57 -8.93 11.59
CA LYS A 70 -18.38 -9.01 12.80
C LYS A 70 -17.49 -9.40 14.00
N ASP A 71 -17.74 -10.52 14.64
CA ASP A 71 -16.97 -11.03 15.78
C ASP A 71 -15.93 -12.09 15.40
N GLU A 72 -15.69 -12.31 14.10
CA GLU A 72 -14.77 -13.31 13.57
C GLU A 72 -13.45 -12.66 13.14
N LEU A 73 -12.33 -13.35 13.36
CA LEU A 73 -10.99 -12.94 12.98
C LEU A 73 -10.41 -13.85 11.91
N TYR A 74 -9.83 -13.27 10.86
CA TYR A 74 -9.26 -14.02 9.75
C TYR A 74 -7.86 -13.52 9.43
N ASN A 75 -6.92 -14.46 9.28
CA ASN A 75 -5.58 -14.14 8.80
C ASN A 75 -5.59 -13.75 7.32
N LEU A 76 -4.71 -12.82 6.94
CA LEU A 76 -4.43 -12.48 5.56
C LEU A 76 -2.92 -12.64 5.29
N PRO A 77 -2.53 -12.92 4.04
CA PRO A 77 -3.34 -13.11 2.83
C PRO A 77 -4.22 -14.36 2.91
N PHE A 78 -5.07 -14.58 1.90
CA PHE A 78 -5.90 -15.78 1.84
C PHE A 78 -5.04 -17.06 1.79
N ASN A 79 -4.78 -17.65 2.94
CA ASN A 79 -3.87 -18.77 3.14
C ASN A 79 -4.53 -19.90 3.93
N MET A 80 -3.80 -20.96 4.27
CA MET A 80 -4.35 -22.09 5.00
C MET A 80 -4.89 -21.71 6.39
N ASN A 81 -4.33 -20.68 7.07
CA ASN A 81 -4.91 -20.20 8.32
C ASN A 81 -6.28 -19.56 8.08
N THR A 82 -6.44 -18.77 7.01
CA THR A 82 -7.72 -18.19 6.60
C THR A 82 -8.75 -19.27 6.31
N PHE A 83 -8.37 -20.30 5.54
CA PHE A 83 -9.26 -21.39 5.16
C PHE A 83 -9.62 -22.29 6.33
N HIS A 84 -8.68 -22.50 7.25
CA HIS A 84 -8.97 -23.18 8.50
C HIS A 84 -9.98 -22.42 9.35
N GLN A 85 -9.81 -21.10 9.49
CA GLN A 85 -10.73 -20.23 10.22
C GLN A 85 -12.13 -20.18 9.58
N LEU A 86 -12.20 -20.19 8.25
CA LEU A 86 -13.47 -20.19 7.52
C LEU A 86 -14.22 -21.54 7.60
N TRP A 87 -13.49 -22.66 7.44
CA TRP A 87 -14.09 -23.97 7.13
C TRP A 87 -13.56 -25.14 7.95
N GLY A 88 -12.59 -24.92 8.84
CA GLY A 88 -11.98 -25.99 9.64
C GLY A 88 -11.05 -26.93 8.85
N VAL A 89 -10.76 -26.63 7.58
CA VAL A 89 -9.89 -27.45 6.72
C VAL A 89 -8.43 -27.39 7.19
N ARG A 90 -7.70 -28.50 7.01
CA ARG A 90 -6.32 -28.63 7.51
C ARG A 90 -5.30 -28.89 6.42
N THR A 91 -5.72 -29.35 5.26
CA THR A 91 -4.83 -29.68 4.15
C THR A 91 -5.12 -28.81 2.93
N PRO A 92 -4.12 -28.57 2.07
CA PRO A 92 -4.31 -27.90 0.78
C PRO A 92 -5.43 -28.51 -0.06
N ALA A 93 -5.49 -29.83 -0.13
CA ALA A 93 -6.50 -30.55 -0.91
C ALA A 93 -7.94 -30.29 -0.43
N GLU A 94 -8.15 -30.26 0.89
CA GLU A 94 -9.45 -29.91 1.48
C GLU A 94 -9.83 -28.47 1.17
N ALA A 95 -8.88 -27.52 1.29
CA ALA A 95 -9.12 -26.11 0.99
C ALA A 95 -9.46 -25.90 -0.48
N GLU A 96 -8.73 -26.53 -1.40
CA GLU A 96 -9.02 -26.48 -2.84
C GLU A 96 -10.38 -27.10 -3.17
N ALA A 97 -10.73 -28.23 -2.56
CA ALA A 97 -12.03 -28.87 -2.76
C ALA A 97 -13.16 -27.93 -2.30
N LYS A 98 -12.98 -27.28 -1.15
CA LYS A 98 -13.96 -26.34 -0.60
C LYS A 98 -14.15 -25.11 -1.49
N ILE A 99 -13.07 -24.55 -2.00
CA ILE A 99 -13.12 -23.43 -2.94
C ILE A 99 -13.82 -23.84 -4.25
N ARG A 100 -13.46 -24.99 -4.81
CA ARG A 100 -14.14 -25.51 -6.02
C ARG A 100 -15.63 -25.75 -5.80
N GLU A 101 -16.02 -26.29 -4.64
CA GLU A 101 -17.42 -26.44 -4.26
C GLU A 101 -18.15 -25.10 -4.25
N GLN A 102 -17.57 -24.09 -3.61
CA GLN A 102 -18.14 -22.75 -3.52
C GLN A 102 -18.29 -22.11 -4.92
N ILE A 103 -17.25 -22.16 -5.74
CA ILE A 103 -17.26 -21.60 -7.10
C ILE A 103 -18.30 -22.31 -7.97
N SER A 104 -18.40 -23.63 -7.89
CA SER A 104 -19.36 -24.41 -8.71
C SER A 104 -20.81 -24.02 -8.44
N ARG A 105 -21.12 -23.62 -7.22
CA ARG A 105 -22.47 -23.16 -6.84
C ARG A 105 -22.84 -21.79 -7.45
N MET A 106 -21.84 -20.99 -7.80
CA MET A 106 -22.09 -19.63 -8.33
C MET A 106 -22.54 -19.65 -9.79
N HIS A 107 -22.22 -20.68 -10.58
CA HIS A 107 -22.58 -20.81 -12.00
C HIS A 107 -22.17 -19.59 -12.85
N ILE A 108 -21.11 -18.86 -12.48
CA ILE A 108 -20.63 -17.67 -13.17
C ILE A 108 -19.55 -18.05 -14.16
N THR A 109 -19.83 -17.94 -15.46
CA THR A 109 -18.88 -18.25 -16.54
C THR A 109 -18.25 -17.01 -17.15
N ASN A 110 -18.94 -15.88 -17.13
CA ASN A 110 -18.45 -14.61 -17.69
C ASN A 110 -18.78 -13.46 -16.75
N PRO A 111 -17.91 -13.19 -15.76
CA PRO A 111 -18.16 -12.15 -14.76
C PRO A 111 -18.16 -10.74 -15.37
N ARG A 112 -19.19 -9.96 -15.11
CA ARG A 112 -19.43 -8.61 -15.66
C ARG A 112 -18.93 -7.49 -14.74
N ASN A 113 -18.80 -7.77 -13.46
CA ASN A 113 -18.42 -6.80 -12.42
C ASN A 113 -17.52 -7.45 -11.39
N LEU A 114 -17.03 -6.66 -10.42
CA LEU A 114 -16.09 -7.11 -9.38
C LEU A 114 -16.71 -8.20 -8.49
N GLU A 115 -17.98 -8.08 -8.12
CA GLU A 115 -18.69 -9.08 -7.31
C GLU A 115 -18.71 -10.43 -8.01
N GLU A 116 -19.22 -10.48 -9.24
CA GLU A 116 -19.24 -11.71 -10.04
C GLU A 116 -17.85 -12.31 -10.25
N GLN A 117 -16.85 -11.46 -10.47
CA GLN A 117 -15.45 -11.89 -10.62
C GLN A 117 -14.90 -12.48 -9.33
N ALA A 118 -15.16 -11.89 -8.18
CA ALA A 118 -14.71 -12.40 -6.89
C ALA A 118 -15.39 -13.74 -6.57
N LEU A 119 -16.72 -13.84 -6.74
CA LEU A 119 -17.47 -15.06 -6.54
C LEU A 119 -16.97 -16.19 -7.44
N ALA A 120 -16.63 -15.89 -8.69
CA ALA A 120 -16.06 -16.87 -9.63
C ALA A 120 -14.62 -17.30 -9.27
N LEU A 121 -13.89 -16.52 -8.49
CA LEU A 121 -12.51 -16.82 -8.09
C LEU A 121 -12.42 -17.55 -6.75
N VAL A 122 -13.26 -17.22 -5.78
CA VAL A 122 -13.10 -17.68 -4.38
C VAL A 122 -14.40 -18.16 -3.72
N GLY A 123 -15.54 -18.00 -4.39
CA GLY A 123 -16.84 -18.37 -3.86
C GLY A 123 -17.42 -17.39 -2.84
N GLN A 124 -18.57 -17.75 -2.27
CA GLN A 124 -19.41 -16.87 -1.45
C GLN A 124 -18.74 -16.47 -0.13
N ASP A 125 -18.25 -17.43 0.64
CA ASP A 125 -17.79 -17.16 2.01
C ASP A 125 -16.61 -16.20 2.06
N VAL A 126 -15.64 -16.36 1.17
CA VAL A 126 -14.47 -15.47 1.08
C VAL A 126 -14.89 -14.09 0.56
N TYR A 127 -15.80 -14.04 -0.42
CA TYR A 127 -16.31 -12.79 -0.95
C TYR A 127 -16.99 -11.97 0.15
N GLU A 128 -18.01 -12.52 0.81
CA GLU A 128 -18.78 -11.81 1.81
C GLU A 128 -17.97 -11.35 3.02
N LYS A 129 -17.14 -12.26 3.55
CA LYS A 129 -16.42 -11.99 4.79
C LYS A 129 -15.17 -11.15 4.61
N LEU A 130 -14.48 -11.28 3.48
CA LEU A 130 -13.11 -10.75 3.36
C LEU A 130 -12.90 -9.76 2.20
N ILE A 131 -13.82 -9.70 1.22
CA ILE A 131 -13.65 -8.87 0.03
C ILE A 131 -14.67 -7.74 -0.03
N GLU A 132 -15.94 -8.04 0.12
CA GLU A 132 -17.03 -7.09 -0.07
C GLU A 132 -16.89 -5.85 0.79
N GLY A 133 -16.83 -6.01 2.11
CA GLY A 133 -16.78 -4.90 3.05
C GLY A 133 -15.54 -4.01 2.88
N TYR A 134 -14.37 -4.63 2.66
CA TYR A 134 -13.14 -3.91 2.40
C TYR A 134 -13.21 -3.13 1.08
N THR A 135 -13.71 -3.75 0.02
CA THR A 135 -13.82 -3.13 -1.30
C THR A 135 -14.79 -1.96 -1.29
N ARG A 136 -15.96 -2.13 -0.66
CA ARG A 136 -16.94 -1.03 -0.49
C ARG A 136 -16.34 0.16 0.26
N LYS A 137 -15.63 -0.09 1.36
CA LYS A 137 -14.94 0.95 2.14
C LYS A 137 -13.86 1.66 1.30
N GLN A 138 -13.08 0.90 0.54
CA GLN A 138 -11.96 1.44 -0.24
C GLN A 138 -12.42 2.29 -1.43
N TRP A 139 -13.49 1.87 -2.11
CA TRP A 139 -13.98 2.50 -3.33
C TRP A 139 -15.18 3.44 -3.12
N GLY A 140 -15.84 3.37 -1.96
CA GLY A 140 -17.06 4.13 -1.67
C GLY A 140 -18.24 3.74 -2.57
N ARG A 141 -18.20 2.52 -3.14
CA ARG A 141 -19.19 2.00 -4.11
C ARG A 141 -19.44 0.52 -3.88
N GLU A 142 -20.59 0.03 -4.33
CA GLU A 142 -20.91 -1.40 -4.28
C GLU A 142 -20.05 -2.20 -5.26
N CYS A 143 -19.69 -3.44 -4.89
CA CYS A 143 -18.84 -4.31 -5.72
C CYS A 143 -19.43 -4.57 -7.11
N ARG A 144 -20.76 -4.67 -7.22
CA ARG A 144 -21.48 -4.86 -8.50
C ARG A 144 -21.38 -3.67 -9.46
N GLU A 145 -21.02 -2.48 -8.95
CA GLU A 145 -20.82 -1.27 -9.76
C GLU A 145 -19.38 -1.09 -10.23
N LEU A 146 -18.47 -1.93 -9.73
CA LEU A 146 -17.05 -1.86 -10.04
C LEU A 146 -16.69 -2.84 -11.16
N PRO A 147 -15.78 -2.46 -12.08
CA PRO A 147 -15.37 -3.34 -13.17
C PRO A 147 -14.67 -4.62 -12.68
N ALA A 148 -14.94 -5.75 -13.32
CA ALA A 148 -14.35 -7.06 -13.00
C ALA A 148 -12.81 -7.06 -13.02
N PHE A 149 -12.17 -6.24 -13.87
CA PHE A 149 -10.72 -6.22 -14.00
C PHE A 149 -9.97 -5.74 -12.74
N ILE A 150 -10.65 -5.07 -11.80
CA ILE A 150 -10.06 -4.62 -10.54
C ILE A 150 -9.56 -5.81 -9.72
N ILE A 151 -10.25 -6.94 -9.81
CA ILE A 151 -9.91 -8.18 -9.08
C ILE A 151 -9.64 -9.35 -10.04
N LYS A 152 -8.72 -9.14 -10.99
CA LYS A 152 -8.37 -10.20 -11.96
C LYS A 152 -7.78 -11.45 -11.33
N ARG A 153 -7.07 -11.32 -10.21
CA ARG A 153 -6.40 -12.40 -9.49
C ARG A 153 -6.52 -12.17 -8.01
N LEU A 154 -6.90 -13.20 -7.30
CA LEU A 154 -6.76 -13.29 -5.86
C LEU A 154 -5.67 -14.32 -5.57
N PRO A 155 -4.57 -13.95 -4.94
CA PRO A 155 -3.49 -14.88 -4.64
C PRO A 155 -3.91 -15.80 -3.50
N LEU A 156 -4.51 -16.94 -3.83
CA LEU A 156 -4.75 -18.00 -2.87
C LEU A 156 -3.42 -18.70 -2.58
N ARG A 157 -3.14 -18.95 -1.31
CA ARG A 157 -1.90 -19.59 -0.86
C ARG A 157 -2.26 -20.84 -0.03
N TYR A 158 -1.83 -21.98 -0.49
CA TYR A 158 -2.05 -23.25 0.22
C TYR A 158 -0.89 -23.56 1.17
N THR A 159 -0.45 -22.53 1.90
CA THR A 159 0.60 -22.60 2.94
C THR A 159 0.10 -21.91 4.20
N TYR A 160 0.72 -22.17 5.34
CA TYR A 160 0.40 -21.55 6.63
C TYR A 160 1.19 -20.26 6.89
N ASP A 161 1.79 -19.67 5.85
CA ASP A 161 2.57 -18.44 5.94
C ASP A 161 1.67 -17.21 5.94
N ASN A 162 1.69 -16.44 7.02
CA ASN A 162 0.94 -15.20 7.20
C ASN A 162 1.67 -13.96 6.69
N ASN A 163 2.90 -14.10 6.16
CA ASN A 163 3.60 -12.96 5.57
C ASN A 163 2.85 -12.46 4.32
N TYR A 164 2.31 -11.25 4.40
CA TYR A 164 1.51 -10.67 3.32
C TYR A 164 2.33 -10.48 2.03
N PHE A 165 3.58 -10.04 2.15
CA PHE A 165 4.48 -9.87 1.02
C PHE A 165 5.38 -11.12 0.87
N LYS A 166 5.59 -11.54 -0.38
CA LYS A 166 6.54 -12.62 -0.70
C LYS A 166 7.97 -12.13 -0.91
N ASP A 167 8.16 -10.83 -0.89
CA ASP A 167 9.45 -10.22 -1.15
C ASP A 167 10.42 -10.46 0.03
N PRO A 168 11.70 -10.82 -0.25
CA PRO A 168 12.69 -11.11 0.77
C PRO A 168 13.12 -9.86 1.55
N TYR A 169 12.95 -8.67 0.97
CA TYR A 169 13.28 -7.40 1.58
C TYR A 169 12.00 -6.65 1.91
N GLN A 170 11.72 -6.48 3.19
CA GLN A 170 10.56 -5.73 3.65
C GLN A 170 10.83 -5.11 5.02
N GLY A 171 10.14 -4.02 5.32
CA GLY A 171 10.26 -3.34 6.60
C GLY A 171 9.57 -1.98 6.63
N ILE A 172 9.55 -1.41 7.82
CA ILE A 172 9.10 -0.05 8.06
C ILE A 172 10.34 0.80 8.42
N PRO A 173 10.48 2.01 7.89
CA PRO A 173 11.55 2.91 8.31
C PRO A 173 11.48 3.18 9.80
N GLN A 174 12.58 3.01 10.53
CA GLN A 174 12.63 3.20 11.99
C GLN A 174 12.41 4.66 12.40
N ARG A 175 12.72 5.60 11.49
CA ARG A 175 12.51 7.02 11.65
C ARG A 175 11.80 7.57 10.42
N ARG A 176 11.41 8.84 10.46
CA ARG A 176 10.82 9.51 9.29
C ARG A 176 11.73 9.34 8.07
N ILE A 177 11.20 8.83 6.97
CA ILE A 177 11.96 8.57 5.72
C ILE A 177 12.68 9.82 5.20
N TYR A 178 12.16 10.99 5.49
CA TYR A 178 12.71 12.28 5.06
C TYR A 178 13.68 12.92 6.09
N GLY A 179 14.15 12.15 7.11
CA GLY A 179 15.13 12.61 8.09
C GLY A 179 14.70 13.87 8.86
N ASN A 180 15.64 14.50 9.53
CA ASN A 180 15.47 15.81 10.17
C ASN A 180 15.54 16.95 9.12
N TYR A 181 14.73 16.88 8.08
CA TYR A 181 14.56 18.09 7.27
C TYR A 181 13.93 19.14 8.19
N PRO A 182 14.53 20.31 8.35
CA PRO A 182 13.94 21.34 9.17
C PRO A 182 12.54 21.61 8.67
N LYS A 183 11.57 21.72 9.59
CA LYS A 183 10.24 22.24 9.25
C LYS A 183 10.49 23.38 8.29
N ALA A 184 9.87 23.35 7.13
CA ALA A 184 9.96 24.43 6.14
C ALA A 184 9.29 25.68 6.70
N ALA A 185 9.83 26.19 7.80
CA ALA A 185 9.70 27.56 8.23
C ALA A 185 10.61 28.32 7.27
N GLY A 186 10.03 29.12 6.40
CA GLY A 186 10.81 30.07 5.65
C GLY A 186 11.67 30.91 6.59
N ARG A 187 12.95 30.59 6.65
CA ARG A 187 14.08 31.44 7.05
C ARG A 187 15.37 30.63 6.91
N ASN A 188 16.31 31.26 6.24
CA ASN A 188 17.74 30.99 6.13
C ASN A 188 18.30 30.03 7.20
N SER A 189 18.41 28.74 6.90
CA SER A 189 19.31 27.85 7.61
C SER A 189 20.51 27.59 6.69
N GLY A 190 21.69 27.96 7.14
CA GLY A 190 22.95 27.86 6.41
C GLY A 190 23.37 26.39 6.19
N TYR A 191 22.83 25.76 5.18
CA TYR A 191 23.38 24.53 4.62
C TYR A 191 24.09 24.84 3.30
N PRO A 192 25.32 24.40 3.11
CA PRO A 192 26.03 24.63 1.88
C PRO A 192 25.42 23.84 0.73
N GLU A 193 25.07 24.51 -0.32
CA GLU A 193 25.00 24.11 -1.73
C GLU A 193 23.97 23.12 -2.25
N ASN A 194 23.02 22.57 -1.49
CA ASN A 194 21.93 21.79 -2.06
C ASN A 194 20.57 22.29 -1.55
N ARG A 195 20.06 23.36 -2.14
CA ARG A 195 18.79 23.98 -1.72
C ARG A 195 17.61 23.22 -2.32
N LEU A 196 16.86 22.49 -1.48
CA LEU A 196 15.49 22.09 -1.75
C LEU A 196 14.57 23.23 -1.29
N PHE A 197 13.95 23.96 -2.23
CA PHE A 197 12.96 24.97 -1.89
C PHE A 197 11.58 24.32 -1.92
N LEU A 198 10.94 24.22 -0.77
CA LEU A 198 9.53 23.91 -0.66
C LEU A 198 8.77 25.24 -0.59
N GLN A 199 8.18 25.68 -1.70
CA GLN A 199 7.24 26.80 -1.68
C GLN A 199 5.81 26.23 -1.56
N ILE A 200 5.27 26.35 -0.36
CA ILE A 200 3.87 26.03 -0.09
C ILE A 200 3.04 27.27 -0.40
N LYS A 201 2.26 27.17 -1.45
CA LYS A 201 1.21 28.11 -1.87
C LYS A 201 1.44 29.60 -1.64
N ARG A 202 1.69 30.34 -2.73
CA ARG A 202 0.89 31.50 -3.16
C ARG A 202 1.32 31.93 -4.57
N SER A 203 0.36 31.89 -5.51
CA SER A 203 0.31 32.69 -6.73
C SER A 203 1.51 32.61 -7.67
N LEU A 204 1.50 31.67 -8.61
CA LEU A 204 2.19 31.82 -9.89
C LEU A 204 1.52 32.93 -10.72
N ARG A 205 1.83 34.18 -10.43
CA ARG A 205 1.69 35.31 -11.36
C ARG A 205 3.07 35.91 -11.59
N SER A 206 3.85 35.30 -12.47
CA SER A 206 4.86 35.99 -13.28
C SER A 206 5.52 34.97 -14.22
N GLY A 207 5.52 35.29 -15.49
CA GLY A 207 5.88 34.44 -16.62
C GLY A 207 7.37 34.12 -16.78
N ARG A 208 7.93 33.25 -15.95
CA ARG A 208 9.19 32.58 -16.25
C ARG A 208 8.91 31.07 -16.43
N LYS A 209 9.32 30.54 -17.57
CA LYS A 209 9.23 29.10 -17.86
C LYS A 209 10.14 28.30 -16.91
N SER A 210 9.60 27.84 -15.80
CA SER A 210 10.24 26.84 -14.95
C SER A 210 9.58 25.50 -15.23
N ALA A 211 10.39 24.45 -15.40
CA ALA A 211 9.87 23.10 -15.58
C ALA A 211 9.21 22.63 -14.28
N VAL A 212 7.89 22.54 -14.29
CA VAL A 212 7.10 22.02 -13.16
C VAL A 212 6.99 20.51 -13.33
N TYR A 213 7.73 19.77 -12.52
CA TYR A 213 7.53 18.31 -12.43
C TYR A 213 6.45 18.02 -11.40
N ARG A 214 5.27 17.66 -11.88
CA ARG A 214 4.19 17.13 -11.05
C ARG A 214 4.53 15.66 -10.74
N TYR A 215 4.92 15.38 -9.52
CA TYR A 215 5.00 13.98 -9.06
C TYR A 215 3.57 13.46 -8.83
N ALA A 216 3.00 12.87 -9.85
CA ALA A 216 1.81 12.05 -9.71
C ALA A 216 2.28 10.67 -9.24
N GLY A 217 2.46 10.50 -7.94
CA GLY A 217 2.75 9.19 -7.36
C GLY A 217 1.55 8.28 -7.48
N ARG A 218 1.49 7.48 -8.55
CA ARG A 218 0.85 6.18 -8.47
C ARG A 218 1.90 5.24 -7.88
N VAL A 219 1.73 4.91 -6.63
CA VAL A 219 2.35 3.72 -6.06
C VAL A 219 1.49 2.56 -6.56
N LEU A 220 2.08 1.75 -7.42
CA LEU A 220 1.53 0.45 -7.82
C LEU A 220 1.61 -0.50 -6.64
#